data_d7941ef24eb002766793722b5fb06608
#
_entry.id   d7941ef24eb002766793722b5fb06608
#
_cell.length_a   1.000
_cell.length_b   1.000
_cell.length_c   1.000
_cell.angle_alpha   90.00
_cell.angle_beta   90.00
_cell.angle_gamma   90.00
#
_symmetry.space_group_name_H-M   'P 1'
#
loop_
_entity.id
_entity.type
_entity.pdbx_description
1 polymer ?
#
loop_
_entity_poly.entity_id
_entity_poly.type
_entity_poly.pdbx_seq_one_letter_code
_entity_poly.pdbx_strand_id
1 'polypeptide(L)'
;MEIKKHFGVYGVCYKYGYLLCIQKTAGPYKNRLDLPGGSQQLGEGLTETLIREVMEETGFTVRIYSNPRIYDVFVREGLTNFMVHHIMALYDVEINEKVSQVNISETVSDGVNDSLGYVWKAIQEITEENASPLVLKVKSELLGFPELDKTLYMNWKVNDEKPTSSEWRKKS
;
A
#
# COMPACT_ATOMS: atom_id res chain seq x y z
N MET A 1 -1.51 -7.72 25.89
CA MET A 1 -1.20 -7.17 24.54
C MET A 1 -2.50 -6.73 23.89
N GLU A 2 -2.61 -5.47 23.53
CA GLU A 2 -3.77 -4.92 22.85
C GLU A 2 -3.64 -5.17 21.34
N ILE A 3 -4.73 -5.65 20.71
CA ILE A 3 -4.75 -5.91 19.25
C ILE A 3 -5.79 -4.99 18.61
N LYS A 4 -5.36 -4.08 17.77
CA LYS A 4 -6.22 -3.22 16.96
C LYS A 4 -6.39 -3.82 15.56
N LYS A 5 -7.64 -4.03 15.16
CA LYS A 5 -7.93 -4.45 13.79
C LYS A 5 -7.96 -3.25 12.85
N HIS A 6 -7.37 -3.41 11.69
CA HIS A 6 -7.46 -2.48 10.58
C HIS A 6 -7.88 -3.26 9.34
N PHE A 7 -8.89 -2.76 8.63
CA PHE A 7 -9.33 -3.31 7.35
C PHE A 7 -9.14 -2.24 6.28
N GLY A 8 -8.57 -2.63 5.15
CA GLY A 8 -8.41 -1.74 4.00
C GLY A 8 -8.55 -2.47 2.67
N VAL A 9 -8.78 -1.70 1.61
CA VAL A 9 -8.93 -2.17 0.22
C VAL A 9 -7.81 -1.57 -0.61
N TYR A 10 -7.10 -2.41 -1.36
CA TYR A 10 -5.86 -2.01 -2.04
C TYR A 10 -5.80 -2.51 -3.48
N GLY A 11 -5.18 -1.70 -4.34
CA GLY A 11 -4.93 -2.02 -5.74
C GLY A 11 -3.53 -2.59 -5.99
N VAL A 12 -3.47 -3.69 -6.71
CA VAL A 12 -2.23 -4.29 -7.20
C VAL A 12 -2.11 -3.99 -8.69
N CYS A 13 -1.28 -3.03 -9.04
CA CYS A 13 -0.97 -2.71 -10.44
C CYS A 13 0.47 -3.14 -10.73
N TYR A 14 0.61 -4.25 -11.45
CA TYR A 14 1.92 -4.82 -11.78
C TYR A 14 2.10 -4.87 -13.29
N LYS A 15 3.16 -4.23 -13.79
CA LYS A 15 3.46 -4.16 -15.23
C LYS A 15 4.97 -4.28 -15.47
N TYR A 16 5.37 -5.10 -16.40
CA TYR A 16 6.77 -5.21 -16.88
C TYR A 16 7.81 -5.38 -15.77
N GLY A 17 7.47 -6.09 -14.71
CA GLY A 17 8.37 -6.31 -13.57
C GLY A 17 8.33 -5.22 -12.49
N TYR A 18 7.45 -4.21 -12.63
CA TYR A 18 7.28 -3.10 -11.69
C TYR A 18 5.92 -3.13 -11.02
N LEU A 19 5.91 -2.86 -9.75
CA LEU A 19 4.70 -2.71 -8.92
C LEU A 19 4.47 -1.22 -8.64
N LEU A 20 3.24 -0.75 -8.84
CA LEU A 20 2.81 0.57 -8.42
C LEU A 20 2.71 0.62 -6.90
N CYS A 21 3.46 1.51 -6.30
CA CYS A 21 3.47 1.72 -4.86
C CYS A 21 3.26 3.20 -4.52
N ILE A 22 2.88 3.45 -3.28
CA ILE A 22 2.89 4.77 -2.66
C ILE A 22 3.92 4.82 -1.54
N GLN A 23 4.33 6.01 -1.13
CA GLN A 23 5.19 6.18 0.03
C GLN A 23 4.36 6.60 1.24
N LYS A 24 4.33 5.79 2.30
CA LYS A 24 3.63 6.14 3.55
C LYS A 24 4.39 7.20 4.32
N THR A 25 3.66 8.19 4.84
CA THR A 25 4.21 9.27 5.68
C THR A 25 3.89 9.09 7.15
N ALA A 26 2.99 8.18 7.49
CA ALA A 26 2.50 7.97 8.85
C ALA A 26 2.24 6.48 9.15
N GLY A 27 1.95 6.22 10.41
CA GLY A 27 1.59 4.88 10.90
C GLY A 27 2.76 3.90 10.98
N PRO A 28 2.49 2.60 11.21
CA PRO A 28 3.54 1.59 11.40
C PRO A 28 4.41 1.38 10.17
N TYR A 29 3.93 1.77 8.99
CA TYR A 29 4.62 1.62 7.71
C TYR A 29 5.26 2.93 7.22
N LYS A 30 5.38 3.93 8.09
CA LYS A 30 6.02 5.21 7.79
C LYS A 30 7.37 5.02 7.09
N ASN A 31 7.61 5.84 6.06
CA ASN A 31 8.83 5.83 5.24
C ASN A 31 9.10 4.50 4.51
N ARG A 32 8.04 3.71 4.25
CA ARG A 32 8.09 2.52 3.42
C ARG A 32 7.14 2.63 2.24
N LEU A 33 7.40 1.80 1.24
CA LEU A 33 6.46 1.52 0.15
C LEU A 33 5.23 0.81 0.68
N ASP A 34 4.06 1.23 0.21
CA ASP A 34 2.80 0.54 0.45
C ASP A 34 2.01 0.42 -0.84
N LEU A 35 0.93 -0.36 -0.84
CA LEU A 35 0.02 -0.43 -1.97
C LEU A 35 -0.90 0.79 -1.97
N PRO A 36 -1.30 1.32 -3.14
CA PRO A 36 -2.34 2.33 -3.21
C PRO A 36 -3.66 1.73 -2.72
N GLY A 37 -4.29 2.42 -1.78
CA GLY A 37 -5.50 1.95 -1.13
C GLY A 37 -5.61 2.39 0.32
N GLY A 38 -6.72 2.07 0.97
CA GLY A 38 -6.96 2.48 2.34
C GLY A 38 -8.28 2.02 2.92
N SER A 39 -8.74 2.76 3.92
CA SER A 39 -9.92 2.41 4.70
C SER A 39 -11.22 2.69 3.95
N GLN A 40 -12.15 1.78 4.08
CA GLN A 40 -13.52 1.95 3.61
C GLN A 40 -14.22 3.09 4.36
N GLN A 41 -14.88 3.96 3.65
CA GLN A 41 -15.77 4.97 4.24
C GLN A 41 -17.18 4.40 4.46
N LEU A 42 -17.93 5.02 5.35
CA LEU A 42 -19.29 4.60 5.63
C LEU A 42 -20.16 4.70 4.37
N GLY A 43 -20.79 3.60 3.99
CA GLY A 43 -21.65 3.51 2.81
C GLY A 43 -20.94 3.15 1.51
N GLU A 44 -19.61 3.07 1.49
CA GLU A 44 -18.88 2.62 0.30
C GLU A 44 -18.90 1.09 0.16
N GLY A 45 -19.01 0.61 -1.07
CA GLY A 45 -18.62 -0.76 -1.42
C GLY A 45 -17.10 -0.90 -1.55
N LEU A 46 -16.58 -2.14 -1.55
CA LEU A 46 -15.13 -2.38 -1.64
C LEU A 46 -14.52 -1.80 -2.92
N THR A 47 -15.21 -1.92 -4.05
CA THR A 47 -14.71 -1.41 -5.33
C THR A 47 -14.79 0.11 -5.42
N GLU A 48 -15.76 0.74 -4.75
CA GLU A 48 -15.83 2.19 -4.62
C GLU A 48 -14.66 2.74 -3.80
N THR A 49 -14.37 2.10 -2.66
CA THR A 49 -13.17 2.40 -1.86
C THR A 49 -11.89 2.26 -2.68
N LEU A 50 -11.73 1.14 -3.41
CA LEU A 50 -10.58 0.91 -4.27
C LEU A 50 -10.36 2.03 -5.27
N ILE A 51 -11.41 2.41 -6.00
CA ILE A 51 -11.33 3.44 -7.06
C ILE A 51 -10.99 4.80 -6.44
N ARG A 52 -11.65 5.18 -5.34
CA ARG A 52 -11.41 6.44 -4.65
C ARG A 52 -9.97 6.53 -4.12
N GLU A 53 -9.53 5.53 -3.37
CA GLU A 53 -8.19 5.52 -2.75
C GLU A 53 -7.06 5.54 -3.79
N VAL A 54 -7.16 4.73 -4.85
CA VAL A 54 -6.17 4.74 -5.92
C VAL A 54 -6.10 6.12 -6.58
N MET A 55 -7.25 6.75 -6.83
CA MET A 55 -7.29 8.11 -7.39
C MET A 55 -6.67 9.13 -6.43
N GLU A 56 -7.04 9.13 -5.16
CA GLU A 56 -6.58 10.08 -4.15
C GLU A 56 -5.06 10.01 -3.94
N GLU A 57 -4.50 8.80 -3.91
CA GLU A 57 -3.07 8.60 -3.62
C GLU A 57 -2.15 8.67 -4.84
N THR A 58 -2.67 8.35 -6.03
CA THR A 58 -1.83 8.25 -7.25
C THR A 58 -2.24 9.21 -8.37
N GLY A 59 -3.46 9.73 -8.35
CA GLY A 59 -4.04 10.49 -9.45
C GLY A 59 -4.47 9.64 -10.65
N PHE A 60 -4.36 8.31 -10.57
CA PHE A 60 -4.78 7.42 -11.64
C PHE A 60 -6.23 6.97 -11.50
N THR A 61 -6.91 6.80 -12.64
CA THR A 61 -8.23 6.19 -12.67
C THR A 61 -8.11 4.68 -12.87
N VAL A 62 -8.74 3.90 -12.00
CA VAL A 62 -8.90 2.46 -12.19
C VAL A 62 -9.86 2.22 -13.34
N ARG A 63 -9.40 1.51 -14.37
CA ARG A 63 -10.18 1.15 -15.56
C ARG A 63 -10.79 -0.24 -15.45
N ILE A 64 -10.00 -1.18 -14.97
CA ILE A 64 -10.39 -2.58 -14.77
C ILE A 64 -9.91 -3.00 -13.40
N TYR A 65 -10.72 -3.76 -12.70
CA TYR A 65 -10.35 -4.45 -11.46
C TYR A 65 -10.83 -5.90 -11.51
N SER A 66 -10.02 -6.79 -10.97
CA SER A 66 -10.25 -8.23 -11.01
C SER A 66 -9.57 -8.95 -9.85
N ASN A 67 -9.70 -10.27 -9.79
CA ASN A 67 -8.98 -11.15 -8.88
C ASN A 67 -9.05 -10.70 -7.40
N PRO A 68 -10.27 -10.53 -6.82
CA PRO A 68 -10.42 -10.16 -5.42
C PRO A 68 -9.88 -11.28 -4.52
N ARG A 69 -9.03 -10.91 -3.54
CA ARG A 69 -8.48 -11.83 -2.55
C ARG A 69 -8.20 -11.12 -1.25
N ILE A 70 -8.13 -11.90 -0.19
CA ILE A 70 -7.95 -11.36 1.16
C ILE A 70 -6.71 -12.01 1.78
N TYR A 71 -5.85 -11.17 2.36
CA TYR A 71 -4.73 -11.56 3.20
C TYR A 71 -4.80 -10.83 4.53
N ASP A 72 -4.03 -11.30 5.48
CA ASP A 72 -3.82 -10.57 6.72
C ASP A 72 -2.37 -10.67 7.21
N VAL A 73 -1.98 -9.72 8.05
CA VAL A 73 -0.70 -9.71 8.74
C VAL A 73 -0.88 -9.17 10.15
N PHE A 74 -0.02 -9.61 11.06
CA PHE A 74 0.07 -9.09 12.41
C PHE A 74 1.39 -8.37 12.58
N VAL A 75 1.34 -7.10 12.97
CA VAL A 75 2.52 -6.25 13.10
C VAL A 75 2.58 -5.65 14.49
N ARG A 76 3.65 -5.94 15.22
CA ARG A 76 3.97 -5.34 16.50
C ARG A 76 5.20 -4.45 16.36
N GLU A 77 5.01 -3.16 16.62
CA GLU A 77 6.10 -2.20 16.60
C GLU A 77 7.00 -2.41 17.82
N GLY A 78 8.22 -2.85 17.57
CA GLY A 78 9.24 -3.02 18.59
C GLY A 78 8.77 -3.83 19.80
N LEU A 79 9.05 -3.30 21.01
CA LEU A 79 8.66 -3.91 22.28
C LEU A 79 7.34 -3.36 22.85
N THR A 80 6.55 -2.66 22.03
CA THR A 80 5.26 -2.12 22.48
C THR A 80 4.29 -3.23 22.89
N ASN A 81 3.34 -2.91 23.75
CA ASN A 81 2.25 -3.82 24.11
C ASN A 81 1.07 -3.73 23.12
N PHE A 82 1.32 -3.24 21.92
CA PHE A 82 0.33 -2.95 20.90
C PHE A 82 0.65 -3.69 19.60
N MET A 83 -0.36 -4.32 19.00
CA MET A 83 -0.27 -5.04 17.73
C MET A 83 -1.38 -4.61 16.78
N VAL A 84 -1.06 -4.40 15.53
CA VAL A 84 -2.04 -4.21 14.47
C VAL A 84 -2.29 -5.55 13.77
N HIS A 85 -3.55 -5.97 13.72
CA HIS A 85 -4.03 -7.01 12.82
C HIS A 85 -4.57 -6.33 11.58
N HIS A 86 -3.78 -6.28 10.53
CA HIS A 86 -4.14 -5.66 9.27
C HIS A 86 -4.74 -6.70 8.33
N ILE A 87 -6.00 -6.54 7.98
CA ILE A 87 -6.73 -7.34 7.00
C ILE A 87 -6.83 -6.53 5.72
N MET A 88 -6.42 -7.08 4.60
CA MET A 88 -6.39 -6.41 3.31
C MET A 88 -7.19 -7.14 2.25
N ALA A 89 -8.15 -6.45 1.64
CA ALA A 89 -8.81 -6.90 0.42
C ALA A 89 -8.01 -6.36 -0.77
N LEU A 90 -7.46 -7.24 -1.59
CA LEU A 90 -6.64 -6.92 -2.75
C LEU A 90 -7.40 -7.13 -4.03
N TYR A 91 -7.20 -6.24 -4.99
CA TYR A 91 -7.69 -6.36 -6.37
C TYR A 91 -6.53 -6.11 -7.33
N ASP A 92 -6.39 -6.91 -8.38
CA ASP A 92 -5.56 -6.55 -9.50
C ASP A 92 -6.23 -5.41 -10.26
N VAL A 93 -5.46 -4.37 -10.59
CA VAL A 93 -6.01 -3.18 -11.25
C VAL A 93 -5.24 -2.82 -12.52
N GLU A 94 -6.00 -2.41 -13.54
CA GLU A 94 -5.46 -1.67 -14.68
C GLU A 94 -5.85 -0.20 -14.53
N ILE A 95 -4.89 0.68 -14.76
CA ILE A 95 -5.06 2.12 -14.58
C ILE A 95 -4.92 2.86 -15.90
N ASN A 96 -5.61 3.99 -16.02
CA ASN A 96 -5.39 5.00 -17.04
C ASN A 96 -4.36 6.02 -16.56
N GLU A 97 -3.26 6.17 -17.29
CA GLU A 97 -2.19 7.13 -16.97
C GLU A 97 -2.55 8.59 -17.35
N LYS A 98 -3.71 8.80 -17.96
CA LYS A 98 -4.18 10.10 -18.43
C LYS A 98 -5.32 10.65 -17.58
N VAL A 99 -5.03 11.06 -16.37
CA VAL A 99 -5.79 12.13 -15.74
C VAL A 99 -4.91 13.36 -15.76
N SER A 100 -5.30 14.32 -16.58
CA SER A 100 -4.68 15.62 -16.68
C SER A 100 -4.50 16.22 -15.29
N GLN A 101 -3.27 16.53 -14.89
CA GLN A 101 -2.87 17.54 -13.90
C GLN A 101 -3.92 17.87 -12.82
N VAL A 102 -4.35 16.91 -12.05
CA VAL A 102 -4.88 17.22 -10.73
C VAL A 102 -3.64 17.34 -9.84
N ASN A 103 -3.36 18.55 -9.38
CA ASN A 103 -2.36 18.77 -8.34
C ASN A 103 -2.79 17.94 -7.13
N ILE A 104 -2.13 16.81 -6.91
CA ILE A 104 -2.41 15.88 -5.80
C ILE A 104 -2.33 16.60 -4.44
N SER A 105 -1.67 17.75 -4.39
CA SER A 105 -1.57 18.62 -3.19
C SER A 105 -2.82 19.45 -2.87
N GLU A 106 -3.82 19.54 -3.75
CA GLU A 106 -4.97 20.44 -3.56
C GLU A 106 -6.31 19.73 -3.30
N THR A 107 -6.39 18.40 -3.38
CA THR A 107 -7.63 17.65 -3.16
C THR A 107 -7.80 17.11 -1.74
N VAL A 108 -7.05 17.59 -0.78
CA VAL A 108 -7.16 17.16 0.61
C VAL A 108 -8.08 18.10 1.37
N SER A 109 -9.37 17.84 1.36
CA SER A 109 -10.26 18.26 2.43
C SER A 109 -10.67 17.04 3.23
N ASP A 110 -10.28 17.00 4.50
CA ASP A 110 -10.79 16.17 5.61
C ASP A 110 -10.25 14.77 5.85
N GLY A 111 -9.27 14.30 5.11
CA GLY A 111 -8.52 13.11 5.48
C GLY A 111 -7.03 13.35 5.30
N VAL A 112 -6.22 13.07 6.30
CA VAL A 112 -4.77 13.19 6.20
C VAL A 112 -4.30 12.21 5.13
N ASN A 113 -4.02 12.71 3.91
CA ASN A 113 -3.33 11.92 2.90
C ASN A 113 -1.93 11.62 3.43
N ASP A 114 -1.70 10.39 3.86
CA ASP A 114 -0.45 9.94 4.46
C ASP A 114 0.53 9.38 3.42
N SER A 115 0.33 9.69 2.14
CA SER A 115 1.24 9.36 1.05
C SER A 115 1.94 10.60 0.47
N LEU A 116 3.16 10.42 -0.03
CA LEU A 116 3.97 11.44 -0.71
C LEU A 116 3.89 11.36 -2.25
N GLY A 117 2.96 10.60 -2.79
CA GLY A 117 2.83 10.30 -4.18
C GLY A 117 3.19 8.84 -4.49
N TYR A 118 3.13 8.49 -5.77
CA TYR A 118 3.36 7.13 -6.23
C TYR A 118 4.77 6.91 -6.80
N VAL A 119 5.16 5.65 -6.88
CA VAL A 119 6.39 5.18 -7.53
C VAL A 119 6.15 3.81 -8.16
N TRP A 120 6.76 3.58 -9.33
CA TRP A 120 6.89 2.26 -9.92
C TRP A 120 8.18 1.61 -9.40
N LYS A 121 8.05 0.55 -8.60
CA LYS A 121 9.19 -0.12 -7.98
C LYS A 121 9.42 -1.49 -8.62
N ALA A 122 10.66 -1.73 -9.08
CA ALA A 122 11.03 -3.06 -9.58
C ALA A 122 10.84 -4.11 -8.46
N ILE A 123 10.17 -5.22 -8.78
CA ILE A 123 9.80 -6.23 -7.79
C ILE A 123 11.02 -6.83 -7.07
N GLN A 124 12.17 -6.91 -7.74
CA GLN A 124 13.42 -7.41 -7.17
C GLN A 124 14.05 -6.44 -6.17
N GLU A 125 13.74 -5.14 -6.26
CA GLU A 125 14.27 -4.11 -5.36
C GLU A 125 13.40 -3.91 -4.12
N ILE A 126 12.28 -4.62 -4.01
CA ILE A 126 11.40 -4.60 -2.84
C ILE A 126 11.99 -5.51 -1.76
N THR A 127 12.21 -4.94 -0.58
CA THR A 127 12.77 -5.62 0.59
C THR A 127 11.96 -5.32 1.85
N GLU A 128 12.21 -6.03 2.93
CA GLU A 128 11.57 -5.80 4.22
C GLU A 128 11.93 -4.43 4.83
N GLU A 129 13.10 -3.89 4.47
CA GLU A 129 13.54 -2.58 4.91
C GLU A 129 12.79 -1.43 4.23
N ASN A 130 12.39 -1.61 2.97
CA ASN A 130 11.80 -0.53 2.16
C ASN A 130 10.31 -0.66 1.88
N ALA A 131 9.67 -1.76 2.26
CA ALA A 131 8.28 -2.03 1.94
C ALA A 131 7.45 -2.46 3.16
N SER A 132 6.15 -2.20 3.11
CA SER A 132 5.19 -2.69 4.08
C SER A 132 4.97 -4.20 3.96
N PRO A 133 4.45 -4.85 5.00
CA PRO A 133 4.03 -6.25 4.93
C PRO A 133 3.02 -6.54 3.82
N LEU A 134 2.17 -5.57 3.44
CA LEU A 134 1.22 -5.70 2.34
C LEU A 134 1.94 -5.90 1.00
N VAL A 135 2.91 -5.04 0.74
CA VAL A 135 3.75 -5.11 -0.48
C VAL A 135 4.57 -6.39 -0.50
N LEU A 136 5.08 -6.85 0.65
CA LEU A 136 5.83 -8.10 0.74
C LEU A 136 4.95 -9.33 0.43
N LYS A 137 3.69 -9.34 0.91
CA LYS A 137 2.71 -10.39 0.55
C LYS A 137 2.46 -10.44 -0.95
N VAL A 138 2.22 -9.28 -1.57
CA VAL A 138 2.01 -9.17 -3.02
C VAL A 138 3.27 -9.58 -3.79
N LYS A 139 4.46 -9.19 -3.32
CA LYS A 139 5.73 -9.63 -3.93
C LYS A 139 5.83 -11.15 -3.95
N SER A 140 5.59 -11.81 -2.83
CA SER A 140 5.64 -13.28 -2.73
C SER A 140 4.63 -13.93 -3.69
N GLU A 141 3.41 -13.41 -3.77
CA GLU A 141 2.38 -13.87 -4.70
C GLU A 141 2.82 -13.71 -6.16
N LEU A 142 3.33 -12.54 -6.55
CA LEU A 142 3.78 -12.25 -7.92
C LEU A 142 4.98 -13.11 -8.34
N LEU A 143 5.80 -13.53 -7.38
CA LEU A 143 6.90 -14.46 -7.62
C LEU A 143 6.48 -15.96 -7.63
N GLY A 144 5.19 -16.24 -7.43
CA GLY A 144 4.66 -17.60 -7.44
C GLY A 144 4.72 -18.35 -6.10
N PHE A 145 4.97 -17.64 -5.01
CA PHE A 145 5.06 -18.19 -3.64
C PHE A 145 4.11 -17.47 -2.68
N PRO A 146 2.78 -17.55 -2.88
CA PRO A 146 1.83 -16.86 -2.02
C PRO A 146 1.91 -17.37 -0.57
N GLU A 147 2.09 -16.47 0.36
CA GLU A 147 2.08 -16.77 1.79
C GLU A 147 0.65 -16.74 2.31
N LEU A 148 0.02 -17.91 2.44
CA LEU A 148 -1.37 -18.05 2.87
C LEU A 148 -1.52 -18.15 4.39
N ASP A 149 -0.45 -18.55 5.07
CA ASP A 149 -0.47 -18.72 6.52
C ASP A 149 -0.37 -17.38 7.26
N LYS A 150 -0.70 -17.43 8.54
CA LYS A 150 -0.58 -16.28 9.45
C LYS A 150 0.85 -15.76 9.47
N THR A 151 1.04 -14.52 9.08
CA THR A 151 2.34 -13.85 9.10
C THR A 151 2.44 -12.88 10.28
N LEU A 152 3.53 -12.98 11.05
CA LEU A 152 3.78 -12.23 12.27
C LEU A 152 5.08 -11.44 12.17
N TYR A 153 5.00 -10.12 12.24
CA TYR A 153 6.14 -9.21 12.34
C TYR A 153 6.26 -8.71 13.79
N MET A 154 7.02 -9.41 14.62
CA MET A 154 7.04 -9.19 16.08
C MET A 154 7.96 -8.06 16.54
N ASN A 155 8.92 -7.66 15.73
CA ASN A 155 9.90 -6.61 16.02
C ASN A 155 9.96 -5.60 14.89
N TRP A 156 8.81 -5.18 14.39
CA TRP A 156 8.72 -4.25 13.29
C TRP A 156 9.31 -2.89 13.68
N LYS A 157 10.21 -2.39 12.86
CA LYS A 157 10.82 -1.06 13.07
C LYS A 157 10.12 -0.04 12.19
N VAL A 158 9.62 1.02 12.80
CA VAL A 158 9.18 2.20 12.06
C VAL A 158 10.41 2.95 11.58
N ASN A 159 10.43 3.34 10.31
CA ASN A 159 11.55 4.10 9.74
C ASN A 159 11.36 5.59 10.04
N ASP A 160 12.22 6.15 10.87
CA ASP A 160 12.17 7.58 11.20
C ASP A 160 12.83 8.45 10.12
N GLU A 161 13.78 7.90 9.39
CA GLU A 161 14.46 8.59 8.29
C GLU A 161 13.68 8.42 6.99
N LYS A 162 13.50 9.54 6.29
CA LYS A 162 12.94 9.50 4.94
C LYS A 162 13.98 8.90 3.98
N PRO A 163 13.57 7.98 3.11
CA PRO A 163 14.45 7.52 2.04
C PRO A 163 14.93 8.71 1.18
N THR A 164 16.17 8.66 0.74
CA THR A 164 16.71 9.69 -0.13
C THR A 164 15.98 9.70 -1.48
N SER A 165 15.92 10.86 -2.13
CA SER A 165 15.22 11.02 -3.43
C SER A 165 15.78 10.09 -4.52
N SER A 166 17.03 9.64 -4.40
CA SER A 166 17.67 8.69 -5.30
C SER A 166 17.17 7.24 -5.12
N GLU A 167 16.68 6.88 -3.94
CA GLU A 167 16.14 5.53 -3.64
C GLU A 167 14.73 5.34 -4.20
N TRP A 168 14.01 6.45 -4.43
CA TRP A 168 12.63 6.44 -4.93
C TRP A 168 12.51 6.71 -6.42
N ARG A 169 13.42 7.50 -6.99
CA ARG A 169 13.39 7.87 -8.40
C ARG A 169 14.42 7.07 -9.18
N LYS A 170 14.06 5.92 -9.74
CA LYS A 170 14.65 5.55 -11.04
C LYS A 170 13.75 6.14 -12.12
N LYS A 171 14.35 7.04 -12.89
CA LYS A 171 13.77 7.61 -14.10
C LYS A 171 13.29 6.49 -15.03
N SER A 172 12.08 6.68 -15.53
CA SER A 172 11.57 6.06 -16.76
C SER A 172 12.59 6.09 -17.88
#